data_bbad552492f697246c2067a6f0c73b68
#
_entry.id   bbad552492f697246c2067a6f0c73b68
#
_cell.length_a   1.000
_cell.length_b   1.000
_cell.length_c   1.000
_cell.angle_alpha   90.00
_cell.angle_beta   90.00
_cell.angle_gamma   90.00
#
_symmetry.space_group_name_H-M   'P 1'
#
loop_
_entity.id
_entity.type
_entity.pdbx_description
1 polymer ?
#
loop_
_entity_poly.entity_id
_entity_poly.type
_entity_poly.pdbx_seq_one_letter_code
_entity_poly.pdbx_strand_id
1 'polypeptide(L)'
;LKIPLTIFEVLTVIFILNASKQDVTYNLVESGALFAKDSTNVFNFPRAQVIVNINKQHLNFLEKNKKTLDEVIYQKVGFLSNFTNIYVGKQTLNVLNKIKDNLKNNKSKIYYPNSWRLIKKNNQSFYQDNNHKIRLNNKNIHSKGLLENLCHAIRIALDLKIEKKVIEKAIPKISFEGRFQYINKGKIKTKLHKNEKIMLDGAHAEADAINMSDYLKKIKEPKYAIWAMMKNKEPDLFIKQFKGIFKKIITTPIENEKNCMSARELKSIAKKNHFNVEIANNFDEAIRKISSQNKKLIICLGSLYNVGNILNKN
;
A
#
# COMPACT_ATOMS: atom_id res chain seq x y z
N LEU A 1 -37.11 -7.11 -6.30
CA LEU A 1 -35.78 -7.49 -6.77
C LEU A 1 -34.87 -7.61 -5.55
N LYS A 2 -34.52 -8.82 -5.13
CA LYS A 2 -33.48 -9.05 -4.11
C LYS A 2 -32.14 -8.93 -4.82
N ILE A 3 -31.55 -7.76 -4.83
CA ILE A 3 -30.17 -7.55 -5.31
C ILE A 3 -29.24 -7.97 -4.16
N PRO A 4 -28.40 -9.00 -4.32
CA PRO A 4 -27.47 -9.40 -3.28
C PRO A 4 -26.40 -8.31 -3.09
N LEU A 5 -26.23 -7.83 -1.87
CA LEU A 5 -25.16 -6.90 -1.52
C LEU A 5 -23.82 -7.64 -1.43
N THR A 6 -22.77 -7.01 -1.88
CA THR A 6 -21.41 -7.45 -1.62
C THR A 6 -21.02 -7.23 -0.15
N ILE A 7 -20.02 -7.95 0.35
CA ILE A 7 -19.50 -7.76 1.71
C ILE A 7 -19.06 -6.30 1.92
N PHE A 8 -18.45 -5.68 0.91
CA PHE A 8 -17.97 -4.30 1.01
C PHE A 8 -19.12 -3.29 1.13
N GLU A 9 -20.23 -3.49 0.40
CA GLU A 9 -21.45 -2.68 0.51
C GLU A 9 -22.08 -2.82 1.90
N VAL A 10 -22.17 -4.05 2.44
CA VAL A 10 -22.67 -4.29 3.80
C VAL A 10 -21.80 -3.57 4.83
N LEU A 11 -20.47 -3.67 4.73
CA LEU A 11 -19.52 -2.98 5.63
C LEU A 11 -19.65 -1.46 5.51
N THR A 12 -19.87 -0.92 4.31
CA THR A 12 -20.09 0.52 4.09
C THR A 12 -21.37 0.99 4.81
N VAL A 13 -22.48 0.24 4.70
CA VAL A 13 -23.73 0.57 5.41
C VAL A 13 -23.53 0.51 6.93
N ILE A 14 -22.88 -0.54 7.43
CA ILE A 14 -22.59 -0.69 8.87
C ILE A 14 -21.75 0.49 9.36
N PHE A 15 -20.71 0.88 8.60
CA PHE A 15 -19.88 2.04 8.92
C PHE A 15 -20.72 3.32 9.01
N ILE A 16 -21.55 3.62 8.00
CA ILE A 16 -22.38 4.84 7.96
C ILE A 16 -23.34 4.87 9.15
N LEU A 17 -24.03 3.75 9.43
CA LEU A 17 -24.96 3.64 10.56
C LEU A 17 -24.24 3.80 11.92
N ASN A 18 -23.03 3.28 12.05
CA ASN A 18 -22.26 3.45 13.27
C ASN A 18 -21.75 4.89 13.40
N ALA A 19 -21.19 5.44 12.34
CA ALA A 19 -20.69 6.81 12.30
C ALA A 19 -21.77 7.85 12.63
N SER A 20 -23.01 7.64 12.16
CA SER A 20 -24.14 8.53 12.46
C SER A 20 -24.53 8.58 13.94
N LYS A 21 -24.12 7.60 14.72
CA LYS A 21 -24.39 7.48 16.17
C LYS A 21 -23.21 7.94 17.04
N GLN A 22 -22.08 8.28 16.45
CA GLN A 22 -20.87 8.68 17.16
C GLN A 22 -20.65 10.18 17.07
N ASP A 23 -20.30 10.81 18.18
CA ASP A 23 -19.84 12.20 18.21
C ASP A 23 -18.35 12.26 17.90
N VAL A 24 -18.02 12.27 16.60
CA VAL A 24 -16.63 12.35 16.12
C VAL A 24 -16.44 13.56 15.21
N THR A 25 -15.28 14.20 15.30
CA THR A 25 -14.96 15.38 14.50
C THR A 25 -14.81 15.05 13.01
N TYR A 26 -14.24 13.87 12.69
CA TYR A 26 -13.97 13.42 11.33
C TYR A 26 -14.24 11.93 11.18
N ASN A 27 -14.86 11.56 10.07
CA ASN A 27 -14.93 10.20 9.57
C ASN A 27 -13.97 10.06 8.38
N LEU A 28 -13.09 9.06 8.43
CA LEU A 28 -12.16 8.76 7.34
C LEU A 28 -12.70 7.56 6.56
N VAL A 29 -12.98 7.77 5.27
CA VAL A 29 -13.59 6.77 4.40
C VAL A 29 -12.62 6.45 3.27
N GLU A 30 -12.21 5.18 3.15
CA GLU A 30 -11.38 4.70 2.05
C GLU A 30 -12.26 3.98 1.02
N SER A 31 -12.14 4.35 -0.26
CA SER A 31 -12.83 3.64 -1.34
C SER A 31 -12.21 2.26 -1.59
N GLY A 32 -13.04 1.28 -1.97
CA GLY A 32 -12.61 -0.11 -2.13
C GLY A 32 -11.66 -0.33 -3.32
N ALA A 33 -11.99 0.25 -4.48
CA ALA A 33 -11.20 0.04 -5.70
C ALA A 33 -11.23 1.23 -6.67
N LEU A 34 -12.32 1.34 -7.44
CA LEU A 34 -12.63 2.44 -8.35
C LEU A 34 -13.75 3.26 -7.73
N PHE A 35 -13.71 4.59 -7.83
CA PHE A 35 -14.62 5.45 -7.08
C PHE A 35 -16.00 5.61 -7.73
N ALA A 36 -16.10 5.57 -9.05
CA ALA A 36 -17.34 5.87 -9.79
C ALA A 36 -18.57 5.08 -9.32
N LYS A 37 -18.42 3.77 -9.11
CA LYS A 37 -19.49 2.85 -8.65
C LYS A 37 -19.17 2.25 -7.28
N ASP A 38 -18.33 2.91 -6.50
CA ASP A 38 -17.95 2.45 -5.17
C ASP A 38 -19.06 2.79 -4.16
N SER A 39 -19.34 1.89 -3.24
CA SER A 39 -20.37 2.09 -2.21
C SER A 39 -20.06 3.27 -1.28
N THR A 40 -18.81 3.70 -1.22
CA THR A 40 -18.39 4.89 -0.47
C THR A 40 -18.63 6.20 -1.22
N ASN A 41 -19.01 6.18 -2.50
CA ASN A 41 -19.34 7.38 -3.29
C ASN A 41 -20.80 7.81 -3.08
N VAL A 42 -21.18 8.03 -1.82
CA VAL A 42 -22.54 8.43 -1.41
C VAL A 42 -22.59 9.79 -0.72
N PHE A 43 -21.43 10.41 -0.49
CA PHE A 43 -21.36 11.68 0.21
C PHE A 43 -21.32 12.84 -0.78
N ASN A 44 -22.36 13.69 -0.76
CA ASN A 44 -22.46 14.84 -1.66
C ASN A 44 -21.46 15.96 -1.33
N PHE A 45 -21.15 16.16 -0.06
CA PHE A 45 -20.32 17.27 0.43
C PHE A 45 -19.24 16.77 1.42
N PRO A 46 -18.32 15.89 0.99
CA PRO A 46 -17.23 15.48 1.87
C PRO A 46 -16.34 16.68 2.21
N ARG A 47 -15.84 16.75 3.44
CA ARG A 47 -14.95 17.83 3.90
C ARG A 47 -13.68 17.93 3.06
N ALA A 48 -13.16 16.80 2.64
CA ALA A 48 -12.01 16.66 1.78
C ALA A 48 -12.10 15.38 0.94
N GLN A 49 -11.58 15.42 -0.27
CA GLN A 49 -11.40 14.26 -1.14
C GLN A 49 -9.92 14.11 -1.46
N VAL A 50 -9.41 12.88 -1.34
CA VAL A 50 -7.97 12.64 -1.38
C VAL A 50 -7.65 11.65 -2.48
N ILE A 51 -6.83 12.08 -3.44
CA ILE A 51 -6.31 11.26 -4.53
C ILE A 51 -4.86 10.91 -4.22
N VAL A 52 -4.59 9.66 -3.86
CA VAL A 52 -3.22 9.15 -3.73
C VAL A 52 -2.63 8.82 -5.10
N ASN A 53 -1.42 8.27 -5.16
CA ASN A 53 -0.81 7.88 -6.42
C ASN A 53 -1.70 6.91 -7.22
N ILE A 54 -1.97 7.23 -8.49
CA ILE A 54 -2.76 6.39 -9.39
C ILE A 54 -1.82 5.62 -10.32
N ASN A 55 -2.04 4.30 -10.35
CA ASN A 55 -1.35 3.36 -11.23
C ASN A 55 -2.36 2.49 -11.98
N LYS A 56 -1.89 1.73 -12.96
CA LYS A 56 -2.71 0.78 -13.71
C LYS A 56 -3.07 -0.43 -12.83
N GLN A 57 -4.06 -0.25 -11.96
CA GLN A 57 -4.56 -1.26 -11.01
C GLN A 57 -6.06 -1.42 -11.14
N HIS A 58 -6.62 -2.48 -10.55
CA HIS A 58 -8.06 -2.76 -10.52
C HIS A 58 -8.70 -2.96 -11.91
N LEU A 59 -7.94 -3.37 -12.91
CA LEU A 59 -8.42 -3.58 -14.29
C LEU A 59 -9.47 -4.68 -14.40
N ASN A 60 -9.54 -5.59 -13.43
CA ASN A 60 -10.54 -6.65 -13.35
C ASN A 60 -11.96 -6.12 -13.09
N PHE A 61 -12.12 -4.90 -12.58
CA PHE A 61 -13.41 -4.23 -12.40
C PHE A 61 -13.86 -3.45 -13.63
N LEU A 62 -13.01 -3.36 -14.67
CA LEU A 62 -13.31 -2.65 -15.90
C LEU A 62 -13.72 -3.62 -17.01
N GLU A 63 -14.57 -3.15 -17.93
CA GLU A 63 -14.92 -3.85 -19.14
C GLU A 63 -13.68 -4.18 -19.97
N LYS A 64 -13.71 -5.29 -20.71
CA LYS A 64 -12.54 -5.83 -21.41
C LYS A 64 -11.86 -4.81 -22.35
N ASN A 65 -12.64 -4.00 -23.03
CA ASN A 65 -12.20 -2.95 -23.96
C ASN A 65 -11.80 -1.63 -23.29
N LYS A 66 -12.03 -1.47 -21.98
CA LYS A 66 -11.73 -0.26 -21.19
C LYS A 66 -10.58 -0.44 -20.19
N LYS A 67 -9.79 -1.51 -20.29
CA LYS A 67 -8.69 -1.81 -19.36
C LYS A 67 -7.46 -0.93 -19.60
N THR A 68 -7.65 0.39 -19.53
CA THR A 68 -6.61 1.40 -19.73
C THR A 68 -6.31 2.19 -18.46
N LEU A 69 -5.16 2.85 -18.40
CA LEU A 69 -4.83 3.76 -17.30
C LEU A 69 -5.78 4.98 -17.30
N ASP A 70 -6.19 5.43 -18.47
CA ASP A 70 -7.08 6.58 -18.63
C ASP A 70 -8.46 6.30 -18.03
N GLU A 71 -8.99 5.12 -18.27
CA GLU A 71 -10.24 4.70 -17.64
C GLU A 71 -10.09 4.57 -16.12
N VAL A 72 -8.97 4.02 -15.62
CA VAL A 72 -8.70 3.99 -14.17
C VAL A 72 -8.68 5.39 -13.58
N ILE A 73 -8.07 6.37 -14.26
CA ILE A 73 -8.05 7.77 -13.81
C ILE A 73 -9.47 8.33 -13.81
N TYR A 74 -10.21 8.18 -14.89
CA TYR A 74 -11.59 8.64 -15.02
C TYR A 74 -12.48 8.07 -13.90
N GLN A 75 -12.43 6.76 -13.68
CA GLN A 75 -13.21 6.08 -12.64
C GLN A 75 -12.86 6.55 -11.22
N LYS A 76 -11.63 6.97 -10.95
CA LYS A 76 -11.19 7.44 -9.63
C LYS A 76 -11.41 8.93 -9.41
N VAL A 77 -11.46 9.74 -10.47
CA VAL A 77 -11.38 11.20 -10.38
C VAL A 77 -12.61 11.89 -10.96
N GLY A 78 -13.18 11.34 -12.04
CA GLY A 78 -14.29 11.97 -12.77
C GLY A 78 -15.62 12.07 -11.98
N PHE A 79 -15.71 11.39 -10.84
CA PHE A 79 -16.93 11.32 -10.01
C PHE A 79 -16.76 11.99 -8.65
N LEU A 80 -15.70 12.78 -8.46
CA LEU A 80 -15.48 13.54 -7.24
C LEU A 80 -16.53 14.66 -7.10
N SER A 81 -17.00 14.85 -5.87
CA SER A 81 -17.99 15.89 -5.54
C SER A 81 -17.46 17.28 -5.81
N ASN A 82 -18.35 18.20 -6.19
CA ASN A 82 -18.04 19.62 -6.32
C ASN A 82 -18.05 20.35 -4.96
N PHE A 83 -17.51 21.57 -4.94
CA PHE A 83 -17.54 22.49 -3.79
C PHE A 83 -16.86 21.92 -2.53
N THR A 84 -15.84 21.10 -2.70
CA THR A 84 -15.06 20.52 -1.61
C THR A 84 -13.60 20.92 -1.71
N ASN A 85 -12.73 20.37 -0.87
CA ASN A 85 -11.29 20.43 -1.04
C ASN A 85 -10.80 19.11 -1.64
N ILE A 86 -10.11 19.17 -2.79
CA ILE A 86 -9.51 18.00 -3.44
C ILE A 86 -8.00 18.09 -3.28
N TYR A 87 -7.40 17.04 -2.71
CA TYR A 87 -5.96 16.95 -2.51
C TYR A 87 -5.39 15.87 -3.43
N VAL A 88 -4.54 16.29 -4.37
CA VAL A 88 -3.89 15.37 -5.33
C VAL A 88 -2.48 15.06 -4.84
N GLY A 89 -2.23 13.80 -4.50
CA GLY A 89 -0.90 13.29 -4.14
C GLY A 89 0.04 13.23 -5.34
N LYS A 90 1.30 12.87 -5.11
CA LYS A 90 2.31 12.84 -6.16
C LYS A 90 1.95 11.85 -7.27
N GLN A 91 2.06 12.30 -8.52
CA GLN A 91 1.76 11.56 -9.74
C GLN A 91 2.94 11.63 -10.72
N THR A 92 2.95 10.76 -11.73
CA THR A 92 3.74 11.02 -12.95
C THR A 92 3.13 12.21 -13.71
N LEU A 93 3.91 12.89 -14.52
CA LEU A 93 3.44 14.06 -15.27
C LEU A 93 2.22 13.73 -16.15
N ASN A 94 2.26 12.61 -16.85
CA ASN A 94 1.16 12.14 -17.70
C ASN A 94 -0.14 11.94 -16.90
N VAL A 95 -0.06 11.23 -15.76
CA VAL A 95 -1.22 11.01 -14.87
C VAL A 95 -1.74 12.32 -14.30
N LEU A 96 -0.85 13.22 -13.90
CA LEU A 96 -1.24 14.52 -13.35
C LEU A 96 -2.00 15.37 -14.37
N ASN A 97 -1.55 15.39 -15.64
CA ASN A 97 -2.25 16.12 -16.69
C ASN A 97 -3.65 15.54 -16.93
N LYS A 98 -3.79 14.23 -17.00
CA LYS A 98 -5.10 13.57 -17.14
C LYS A 98 -6.03 13.81 -15.95
N ILE A 99 -5.50 13.86 -14.72
CA ILE A 99 -6.25 14.28 -13.54
C ILE A 99 -6.76 15.71 -13.69
N LYS A 100 -5.90 16.64 -14.14
CA LYS A 100 -6.30 18.02 -14.38
C LYS A 100 -7.41 18.12 -15.42
N ASP A 101 -7.30 17.38 -16.52
CA ASP A 101 -8.32 17.34 -17.58
C ASP A 101 -9.67 16.83 -17.06
N ASN A 102 -9.66 15.78 -16.24
CA ASN A 102 -10.88 15.25 -15.62
C ASN A 102 -11.52 16.23 -14.60
N LEU A 103 -10.70 17.06 -13.96
CA LEU A 103 -11.15 18.02 -12.94
C LEU A 103 -11.37 19.44 -13.47
N LYS A 104 -11.17 19.70 -14.75
CA LYS A 104 -11.25 21.06 -15.32
C LYS A 104 -12.56 21.78 -15.06
N ASN A 105 -13.68 21.04 -14.99
CA ASN A 105 -15.02 21.57 -14.73
C ASN A 105 -15.47 21.40 -13.27
N ASN A 106 -14.63 20.81 -12.42
CA ASN A 106 -14.95 20.60 -11.01
C ASN A 106 -14.79 21.93 -10.25
N LYS A 107 -15.82 22.34 -9.52
CA LYS A 107 -15.89 23.62 -8.78
C LYS A 107 -15.23 23.56 -7.39
N SER A 108 -14.44 22.56 -7.12
CA SER A 108 -13.72 22.40 -5.86
C SER A 108 -12.41 23.19 -5.84
N LYS A 109 -11.92 23.46 -4.63
CA LYS A 109 -10.55 23.94 -4.45
C LYS A 109 -9.57 22.77 -4.55
N ILE A 110 -8.68 22.79 -5.55
CA ILE A 110 -7.80 21.69 -5.85
C ILE A 110 -6.36 22.04 -5.43
N TYR A 111 -5.78 21.17 -4.59
CA TYR A 111 -4.38 21.27 -4.16
C TYR A 111 -3.55 20.21 -4.89
N TYR A 112 -2.62 20.67 -5.71
CA TYR A 112 -1.73 19.82 -6.49
C TYR A 112 -0.41 19.53 -5.75
N PRO A 113 0.38 18.52 -6.17
CA PRO A 113 1.60 18.07 -5.48
C PRO A 113 2.73 19.10 -5.36
N ASN A 114 2.64 20.25 -6.05
CA ASN A 114 3.58 21.35 -5.91
C ASN A 114 3.31 22.24 -4.69
N SER A 115 2.16 22.09 -4.03
CA SER A 115 1.78 22.86 -2.84
C SER A 115 2.54 22.43 -1.59
N TRP A 116 3.17 21.28 -1.62
CA TRP A 116 4.06 20.73 -0.56
C TRP A 116 5.08 19.77 -1.16
N ARG A 117 6.13 19.46 -0.41
CA ARG A 117 7.18 18.56 -0.86
C ARG A 117 7.82 17.74 0.26
N LEU A 118 8.27 16.54 -0.09
CA LEU A 118 9.18 15.74 0.71
C LEU A 118 10.61 16.18 0.47
N ILE A 119 11.29 16.63 1.52
CA ILE A 119 12.72 16.99 1.48
C ILE A 119 13.51 15.93 2.22
N LYS A 120 14.64 15.52 1.64
CA LYS A 120 15.65 14.65 2.27
C LYS A 120 16.95 15.43 2.45
N LYS A 121 17.43 15.51 3.70
CA LYS A 121 18.71 16.16 4.04
C LYS A 121 19.35 15.41 5.21
N ASN A 122 20.62 15.05 5.09
CA ASN A 122 21.41 14.38 6.13
C ASN A 122 20.69 13.15 6.75
N ASN A 123 20.22 12.23 5.89
CA ASN A 123 19.45 11.04 6.27
C ASN A 123 18.13 11.32 7.02
N GLN A 124 17.67 12.55 7.06
CA GLN A 124 16.41 12.95 7.64
C GLN A 124 15.42 13.33 6.55
N SER A 125 14.13 13.08 6.80
CA SER A 125 13.05 13.45 5.91
C SER A 125 12.20 14.54 6.55
N PHE A 126 11.73 15.48 5.71
CA PHE A 126 10.92 16.60 6.15
C PHE A 126 9.75 16.79 5.18
N TYR A 127 8.60 17.11 5.72
CA TYR A 127 7.53 17.81 5.02
C TYR A 127 7.89 19.30 4.93
N GLN A 128 7.63 19.94 3.80
CA GLN A 128 7.72 21.36 3.66
C GLN A 128 6.63 21.90 2.73
N ASP A 129 5.95 22.95 3.16
CA ASP A 129 5.15 23.87 2.35
C ASP A 129 5.67 25.31 2.51
N ASN A 130 4.88 26.31 2.09
CA ASN A 130 5.29 27.71 2.18
C ASN A 130 5.42 28.22 3.62
N ASN A 131 4.66 27.64 4.56
CA ASN A 131 4.54 28.15 5.93
C ASN A 131 5.13 27.19 6.96
N HIS A 132 5.30 25.91 6.63
CA HIS A 132 5.66 24.87 7.58
C HIS A 132 6.82 24.02 7.08
N LYS A 133 7.68 23.67 8.04
CA LYS A 133 8.67 22.60 7.91
C LYS A 133 8.52 21.66 9.09
N ILE A 134 8.25 20.37 8.83
CA ILE A 134 7.99 19.36 9.84
C ILE A 134 8.91 18.16 9.61
N ARG A 135 9.62 17.71 10.65
CA ARG A 135 10.48 16.53 10.58
C ARG A 135 9.63 15.26 10.61
N LEU A 136 9.88 14.35 9.68
CA LEU A 136 9.19 13.07 9.57
C LEU A 136 9.93 12.00 10.38
N ASN A 137 9.93 12.15 11.70
CA ASN A 137 10.62 11.24 12.62
C ASN A 137 9.75 10.02 12.93
N ASN A 138 9.82 8.99 12.07
CA ASN A 138 9.06 7.74 12.24
C ASN A 138 9.93 6.52 11.92
N LYS A 139 9.93 5.53 12.83
CA LYS A 139 10.72 4.29 12.71
C LYS A 139 10.07 3.24 11.79
N ASN A 140 8.78 3.39 11.49
CA ASN A 140 7.99 2.41 10.77
C ASN A 140 7.74 2.80 9.30
N ILE A 141 8.10 4.03 8.91
CA ILE A 141 7.91 4.52 7.55
C ILE A 141 9.24 4.48 6.80
N HIS A 142 9.43 3.44 6.01
CA HIS A 142 10.71 3.13 5.37
C HIS A 142 10.76 3.51 3.89
N SER A 143 9.63 3.43 3.17
CA SER A 143 9.61 3.65 1.73
C SER A 143 9.36 5.12 1.37
N LYS A 144 9.79 5.49 0.14
CA LYS A 144 9.53 6.83 -0.40
C LYS A 144 8.02 7.07 -0.57
N GLY A 145 7.26 6.08 -1.03
CA GLY A 145 5.81 6.20 -1.21
C GLY A 145 5.08 6.48 0.10
N LEU A 146 5.43 5.77 1.19
CA LEU A 146 4.85 6.03 2.51
C LEU A 146 5.21 7.42 3.05
N LEU A 147 6.43 7.91 2.80
CA LEU A 147 6.82 9.27 3.19
C LEU A 147 6.06 10.34 2.38
N GLU A 148 5.82 10.10 1.09
CA GLU A 148 5.00 10.99 0.25
C GLU A 148 3.54 11.01 0.72
N ASN A 149 2.97 9.86 1.06
CA ASN A 149 1.63 9.76 1.64
C ASN A 149 1.54 10.46 3.01
N LEU A 150 2.58 10.36 3.84
CA LEU A 150 2.65 11.09 5.11
C LEU A 150 2.68 12.61 4.87
N CYS A 151 3.47 13.10 3.91
CA CYS A 151 3.45 14.51 3.54
C CYS A 151 2.07 14.97 3.07
N HIS A 152 1.36 14.14 2.31
CA HIS A 152 0.00 14.39 1.86
C HIS A 152 -0.97 14.50 3.05
N ALA A 153 -0.92 13.55 4.00
CA ALA A 153 -1.74 13.56 5.21
C ALA A 153 -1.44 14.81 6.09
N ILE A 154 -0.16 15.19 6.22
CA ILE A 154 0.23 16.41 6.96
C ILE A 154 -0.37 17.65 6.31
N ARG A 155 -0.34 17.76 4.98
CA ARG A 155 -0.96 18.88 4.28
C ARG A 155 -2.44 19.01 4.61
N ILE A 156 -3.19 17.90 4.54
CA ILE A 156 -4.62 17.87 4.84
C ILE A 156 -4.86 18.25 6.31
N ALA A 157 -4.09 17.70 7.24
CA ALA A 157 -4.21 18.00 8.66
C ALA A 157 -3.99 19.50 8.97
N LEU A 158 -2.99 20.13 8.33
CA LEU A 158 -2.75 21.57 8.47
C LEU A 158 -3.91 22.42 7.91
N ASP A 159 -4.48 22.02 6.77
CA ASP A 159 -5.64 22.72 6.19
C ASP A 159 -6.92 22.54 7.02
N LEU A 160 -7.04 21.41 7.73
CA LEU A 160 -8.09 21.17 8.73
C LEU A 160 -7.82 21.87 10.08
N LYS A 161 -6.78 22.73 10.16
CA LYS A 161 -6.41 23.51 11.36
C LYS A 161 -5.92 22.67 12.52
N ILE A 162 -5.42 21.47 12.27
CA ILE A 162 -4.77 20.70 13.32
C ILE A 162 -3.42 21.33 13.62
N GLU A 163 -3.17 21.59 14.90
CA GLU A 163 -1.94 22.24 15.33
C GLU A 163 -0.68 21.44 14.95
N LYS A 164 0.36 22.15 14.51
CA LYS A 164 1.65 21.55 14.14
C LYS A 164 2.19 20.63 15.24
N LYS A 165 2.10 21.05 16.51
CA LYS A 165 2.57 20.26 17.67
C LYS A 165 1.84 18.90 17.79
N VAL A 166 0.55 18.86 17.47
CA VAL A 166 -0.26 17.62 17.48
C VAL A 166 0.21 16.70 16.37
N ILE A 167 0.40 17.23 15.16
CA ILE A 167 0.94 16.50 14.02
C ILE A 167 2.31 15.90 14.33
N GLU A 168 3.24 16.71 14.88
CA GLU A 168 4.59 16.27 15.25
C GLU A 168 4.59 15.15 16.30
N LYS A 169 3.65 15.20 17.28
CA LYS A 169 3.45 14.14 18.27
C LYS A 169 2.83 12.86 17.69
N ALA A 170 2.01 12.97 16.64
CA ALA A 170 1.37 11.83 15.99
C ALA A 170 2.33 11.04 15.07
N ILE A 171 3.23 11.72 14.35
CA ILE A 171 4.13 11.12 13.36
C ILE A 171 4.89 9.89 13.91
N PRO A 172 5.55 9.92 15.08
CA PRO A 172 6.29 8.76 15.61
C PRO A 172 5.41 7.54 15.92
N LYS A 173 4.11 7.75 16.12
CA LYS A 173 3.14 6.70 16.48
C LYS A 173 2.53 5.99 15.28
N ILE A 174 2.72 6.52 14.08
CA ILE A 174 2.15 5.94 12.86
C ILE A 174 2.84 4.61 12.56
N SER A 175 2.04 3.57 12.39
CA SER A 175 2.47 2.25 11.94
C SER A 175 1.40 1.65 11.05
N PHE A 176 1.81 0.83 10.10
CA PHE A 176 0.92 0.10 9.21
C PHE A 176 1.26 -1.38 9.27
N GLU A 177 0.32 -2.20 9.72
CA GLU A 177 0.47 -3.63 9.69
C GLU A 177 0.56 -4.13 8.24
N GLY A 178 1.49 -5.03 8.00
CA GLY A 178 1.73 -5.56 6.67
C GLY A 178 2.23 -4.55 5.63
N ARG A 179 2.85 -3.45 6.07
CA ARG A 179 3.54 -2.50 5.19
C ARG A 179 4.94 -2.21 5.72
N PHE A 180 5.96 -2.78 5.12
CA PHE A 180 7.37 -2.70 5.57
C PHE A 180 7.51 -3.00 7.08
N GLN A 181 6.67 -3.89 7.61
CA GLN A 181 6.57 -4.17 9.02
C GLN A 181 7.67 -5.13 9.47
N TYR A 182 8.61 -4.64 10.28
CA TYR A 182 9.61 -5.48 10.93
C TYR A 182 9.03 -6.16 12.17
N ILE A 183 9.20 -7.48 12.28
CA ILE A 183 8.78 -8.26 13.44
C ILE A 183 9.96 -8.38 14.40
N ASN A 184 9.90 -7.68 15.52
CA ASN A 184 10.96 -7.61 16.51
C ASN A 184 10.69 -8.42 17.78
N LYS A 185 9.47 -8.92 17.95
CA LYS A 185 9.01 -9.70 19.11
C LYS A 185 7.95 -10.73 18.71
N GLY A 186 7.54 -11.62 19.62
CA GLY A 186 6.51 -12.64 19.41
C GLY A 186 7.08 -13.96 18.88
N LYS A 187 6.18 -14.92 18.65
CA LYS A 187 6.51 -16.30 18.25
C LYS A 187 7.30 -16.41 16.95
N ILE A 188 7.07 -15.49 15.99
CA ILE A 188 7.83 -15.48 14.75
C ILE A 188 9.29 -15.15 15.04
N LYS A 189 9.55 -14.16 15.90
CA LYS A 189 10.93 -13.76 16.23
C LYS A 189 11.71 -14.87 16.93
N THR A 190 11.05 -15.71 17.74
CA THR A 190 11.72 -16.84 18.42
C THR A 190 12.15 -17.96 17.45
N LYS A 191 11.58 -18.02 16.24
CA LYS A 191 11.97 -18.98 15.19
C LYS A 191 13.21 -18.55 14.41
N LEU A 192 13.71 -17.33 14.63
CA LEU A 192 14.84 -16.74 13.90
C LEU A 192 16.10 -16.71 14.76
N HIS A 193 17.27 -16.87 14.12
CA HIS A 193 18.52 -16.59 14.78
C HIS A 193 18.70 -15.11 15.12
N LYS A 194 19.54 -14.79 16.10
CA LYS A 194 19.78 -13.42 16.61
C LYS A 194 20.11 -12.42 15.49
N ASN A 195 20.87 -12.86 14.48
CA ASN A 195 21.34 -12.03 13.37
C ASN A 195 20.33 -11.90 12.22
N GLU A 196 19.18 -12.56 12.31
CA GLU A 196 18.14 -12.53 11.28
C GLU A 196 17.08 -11.49 11.61
N LYS A 197 16.65 -10.80 10.57
CA LYS A 197 15.51 -9.88 10.59
C LYS A 197 14.43 -10.41 9.66
N ILE A 198 13.18 -10.19 10.02
CA ILE A 198 12.04 -10.49 9.16
C ILE A 198 11.18 -9.25 8.97
N MET A 199 10.73 -9.05 7.74
CA MET A 199 9.83 -7.98 7.33
C MET A 199 8.63 -8.56 6.62
N LEU A 200 7.44 -8.08 6.96
CA LEU A 200 6.18 -8.44 6.33
C LEU A 200 5.68 -7.28 5.48
N ASP A 201 5.26 -7.59 4.26
CA ASP A 201 4.64 -6.59 3.37
C ASP A 201 3.61 -7.25 2.44
N GLY A 202 2.42 -6.66 2.40
CA GLY A 202 1.33 -7.13 1.55
C GLY A 202 1.40 -6.65 0.09
N ALA A 203 2.53 -6.10 -0.36
CA ALA A 203 2.76 -5.69 -1.74
C ALA A 203 2.42 -6.83 -2.72
N HIS A 204 1.61 -6.51 -3.74
CA HIS A 204 1.09 -7.50 -4.68
C HIS A 204 0.84 -6.96 -6.09
N ALA A 205 1.19 -5.71 -6.35
CA ALA A 205 1.13 -5.07 -7.66
C ALA A 205 2.53 -4.62 -8.10
N GLU A 206 2.72 -4.41 -9.41
CA GLU A 206 4.00 -3.98 -9.98
C GLU A 206 4.53 -2.70 -9.33
N ALA A 207 3.67 -1.69 -9.14
CA ALA A 207 4.06 -0.42 -8.50
C ALA A 207 4.53 -0.59 -7.04
N ASP A 208 3.89 -1.49 -6.29
CA ASP A 208 4.31 -1.84 -4.93
C ASP A 208 5.68 -2.51 -4.95
N ALA A 209 5.90 -3.42 -5.91
CA ALA A 209 7.16 -4.13 -6.08
C ALA A 209 8.32 -3.17 -6.43
N ILE A 210 8.08 -2.17 -7.29
CA ILE A 210 9.06 -1.12 -7.62
C ILE A 210 9.44 -0.34 -6.35
N ASN A 211 8.44 0.13 -5.59
CA ASN A 211 8.68 0.88 -4.34
C ASN A 211 9.46 0.05 -3.30
N MET A 212 9.12 -1.24 -3.17
CA MET A 212 9.82 -2.16 -2.28
C MET A 212 11.24 -2.47 -2.77
N SER A 213 11.43 -2.71 -4.06
CA SER A 213 12.73 -2.94 -4.70
C SER A 213 13.69 -1.78 -4.41
N ASP A 214 13.23 -0.53 -4.59
CA ASP A 214 14.01 0.67 -4.32
C ASP A 214 14.41 0.81 -2.84
N TYR A 215 13.58 0.35 -1.94
CA TYR A 215 13.92 0.28 -0.52
C TYR A 215 14.95 -0.81 -0.25
N LEU A 216 14.71 -2.02 -0.76
CA LEU A 216 15.59 -3.18 -0.52
C LEU A 216 16.99 -3.01 -1.10
N LYS A 217 17.16 -2.29 -2.21
CA LYS A 217 18.48 -1.96 -2.79
C LYS A 217 19.38 -1.18 -1.82
N LYS A 218 18.82 -0.44 -0.88
CA LYS A 218 19.58 0.36 0.11
C LYS A 218 20.04 -0.46 1.32
N ILE A 219 19.53 -1.67 1.48
CA ILE A 219 19.89 -2.57 2.57
C ILE A 219 21.08 -3.39 2.17
N LYS A 220 22.13 -3.45 3.02
CA LYS A 220 23.39 -4.18 2.72
C LYS A 220 23.23 -5.68 2.96
N GLU A 221 22.43 -6.11 3.93
CA GLU A 221 22.26 -7.51 4.30
C GLU A 221 21.74 -8.36 3.11
N PRO A 222 22.16 -9.62 2.98
CA PRO A 222 21.58 -10.58 2.04
C PRO A 222 20.06 -10.71 2.28
N LYS A 223 19.29 -10.75 1.20
CA LYS A 223 17.85 -10.78 1.23
C LYS A 223 17.31 -12.10 0.71
N TYR A 224 16.29 -12.61 1.41
CA TYR A 224 15.57 -13.84 1.09
C TYR A 224 14.08 -13.54 1.07
N ALA A 225 13.34 -14.12 0.14
CA ALA A 225 11.90 -13.91 0.05
C ALA A 225 11.10 -15.15 0.41
N ILE A 226 10.00 -14.98 1.11
CA ILE A 226 8.89 -15.93 1.20
C ILE A 226 7.73 -15.30 0.40
N TRP A 227 7.39 -15.92 -0.72
CA TRP A 227 6.47 -15.36 -1.70
C TRP A 227 5.22 -16.19 -1.85
N ALA A 228 4.07 -15.56 -1.62
CA ALA A 228 2.75 -16.12 -1.84
C ALA A 228 1.85 -15.06 -2.49
N MET A 229 0.97 -15.43 -3.42
CA MET A 229 0.16 -14.48 -4.19
C MET A 229 -1.21 -15.04 -4.56
N MET A 230 -2.19 -14.15 -4.74
CA MET A 230 -3.53 -14.47 -5.22
C MET A 230 -3.56 -14.65 -6.74
N LYS A 231 -4.44 -15.52 -7.27
CA LYS A 231 -4.58 -15.80 -8.71
C LYS A 231 -4.98 -14.59 -9.56
N ASN A 232 -5.69 -13.63 -8.99
CA ASN A 232 -6.17 -12.42 -9.68
C ASN A 232 -5.12 -11.31 -9.78
N LYS A 233 -3.84 -11.59 -9.50
CA LYS A 233 -2.72 -10.66 -9.58
C LYS A 233 -1.80 -11.00 -10.77
N GLU A 234 -0.84 -10.13 -11.02
CA GLU A 234 0.13 -10.26 -12.12
C GLU A 234 1.52 -10.65 -11.58
N PRO A 235 1.73 -11.94 -11.27
CA PRO A 235 2.93 -12.40 -10.56
C PRO A 235 4.22 -12.20 -11.34
N ASP A 236 4.18 -12.28 -12.67
CA ASP A 236 5.36 -12.07 -13.53
C ASP A 236 5.80 -10.60 -13.49
N LEU A 237 4.87 -9.65 -13.62
CA LEU A 237 5.16 -8.22 -13.53
C LEU A 237 5.69 -7.83 -12.15
N PHE A 238 5.15 -8.49 -11.12
CA PHE A 238 5.54 -8.26 -9.73
C PHE A 238 6.96 -8.75 -9.44
N ILE A 239 7.25 -10.05 -9.72
CA ILE A 239 8.51 -10.67 -9.26
C ILE A 239 9.73 -10.16 -10.01
N LYS A 240 9.60 -9.82 -11.30
CA LYS A 240 10.72 -9.30 -12.10
C LYS A 240 11.30 -7.98 -11.58
N GLN A 241 10.54 -7.20 -10.79
CA GLN A 241 11.02 -5.95 -10.19
C GLN A 241 12.10 -6.19 -9.11
N PHE A 242 12.23 -7.43 -8.63
CA PHE A 242 13.23 -7.83 -7.63
C PHE A 242 14.47 -8.50 -8.21
N LYS A 243 14.67 -8.44 -9.54
CA LYS A 243 15.86 -9.03 -10.18
C LYS A 243 17.15 -8.52 -9.54
N GLY A 244 18.03 -9.47 -9.15
CA GLY A 244 19.31 -9.17 -8.49
C GLY A 244 19.22 -8.81 -7.00
N ILE A 245 18.01 -8.80 -6.40
CA ILE A 245 17.81 -8.44 -4.98
C ILE A 245 17.85 -9.65 -4.07
N PHE A 246 17.08 -10.69 -4.39
CA PHE A 246 16.97 -11.86 -3.55
C PHE A 246 18.04 -12.91 -3.88
N LYS A 247 18.71 -13.42 -2.85
CA LYS A 247 19.62 -14.58 -2.95
C LYS A 247 18.85 -15.87 -3.22
N LYS A 248 17.66 -15.97 -2.65
CA LYS A 248 16.77 -17.13 -2.78
C LYS A 248 15.32 -16.71 -2.50
N ILE A 249 14.39 -17.33 -3.19
CA ILE A 249 12.94 -17.19 -2.95
C ILE A 249 12.41 -18.55 -2.50
N ILE A 250 11.57 -18.56 -1.48
CA ILE A 250 10.75 -19.72 -1.13
C ILE A 250 9.30 -19.38 -1.48
N THR A 251 8.69 -20.15 -2.36
CA THR A 251 7.28 -19.98 -2.70
C THR A 251 6.41 -20.84 -1.78
N THR A 252 5.31 -20.28 -1.30
CA THR A 252 4.33 -20.98 -0.45
C THR A 252 2.91 -20.74 -0.94
N PRO A 253 1.95 -21.64 -0.66
CA PRO A 253 0.53 -21.31 -0.76
C PRO A 253 0.15 -20.33 0.34
N ILE A 254 -1.03 -19.70 0.23
CA ILE A 254 -1.65 -18.94 1.34
C ILE A 254 -2.58 -19.91 2.08
N GLU A 255 -2.32 -20.14 3.36
CA GLU A 255 -3.11 -21.05 4.16
C GLU A 255 -4.58 -20.62 4.21
N ASN A 256 -5.49 -21.59 4.08
CA ASN A 256 -6.95 -21.39 4.07
C ASN A 256 -7.50 -20.47 2.97
N GLU A 257 -6.73 -20.19 1.90
CA GLU A 257 -7.15 -19.33 0.79
C GLU A 257 -7.20 -20.12 -0.53
N LYS A 258 -8.42 -20.45 -0.99
CA LYS A 258 -8.63 -21.26 -2.21
C LYS A 258 -8.26 -20.54 -3.50
N ASN A 259 -8.33 -19.21 -3.50
CA ASN A 259 -8.03 -18.37 -4.67
C ASN A 259 -6.56 -17.95 -4.75
N CYS A 260 -5.68 -18.53 -3.94
CA CYS A 260 -4.25 -18.29 -4.07
C CYS A 260 -3.61 -19.12 -5.18
N MET A 261 -2.50 -18.67 -5.68
CA MET A 261 -1.62 -19.47 -6.54
C MET A 261 -0.93 -20.57 -5.73
N SER A 262 -0.74 -21.72 -6.35
CA SER A 262 0.05 -22.79 -5.74
C SER A 262 1.54 -22.40 -5.68
N ALA A 263 2.25 -22.96 -4.72
CA ALA A 263 3.71 -22.76 -4.64
C ALA A 263 4.45 -23.24 -5.90
N ARG A 264 3.92 -24.24 -6.62
CA ARG A 264 4.49 -24.74 -7.88
C ARG A 264 4.34 -23.75 -9.03
N GLU A 265 3.16 -23.12 -9.19
CA GLU A 265 2.94 -22.06 -10.19
C GLU A 265 3.88 -20.87 -9.94
N LEU A 266 3.95 -20.38 -8.70
CA LEU A 266 4.86 -19.28 -8.33
C LEU A 266 6.33 -19.64 -8.57
N LYS A 267 6.75 -20.88 -8.25
CA LYS A 267 8.11 -21.37 -8.54
C LYS A 267 8.40 -21.34 -10.05
N SER A 268 7.46 -21.79 -10.88
CA SER A 268 7.62 -21.77 -12.34
C SER A 268 7.86 -20.35 -12.85
N ILE A 269 7.06 -19.37 -12.38
CA ILE A 269 7.20 -17.97 -12.74
C ILE A 269 8.54 -17.39 -12.25
N ALA A 270 8.93 -17.68 -11.01
CA ALA A 270 10.23 -17.22 -10.49
C ALA A 270 11.41 -17.80 -11.28
N LYS A 271 11.36 -19.09 -11.65
CA LYS A 271 12.38 -19.73 -12.51
C LYS A 271 12.47 -19.08 -13.88
N LYS A 272 11.34 -18.80 -14.53
CA LYS A 272 11.28 -18.07 -15.81
C LYS A 272 11.97 -16.70 -15.72
N ASN A 273 11.93 -16.07 -14.56
CA ASN A 273 12.59 -14.80 -14.28
C ASN A 273 14.03 -14.98 -13.71
N HIS A 274 14.61 -16.18 -13.82
CA HIS A 274 15.99 -16.52 -13.43
C HIS A 274 16.29 -16.38 -11.92
N PHE A 275 15.30 -16.56 -11.06
CA PHE A 275 15.52 -16.61 -9.61
C PHE A 275 15.92 -18.01 -9.12
N ASN A 276 16.77 -18.06 -8.10
CA ASN A 276 16.97 -19.24 -7.29
C ASN A 276 15.74 -19.43 -6.39
N VAL A 277 15.00 -20.53 -6.60
CA VAL A 277 13.69 -20.72 -5.96
C VAL A 277 13.44 -22.16 -5.53
N GLU A 278 12.90 -22.28 -4.31
CA GLU A 278 12.42 -23.55 -3.74
C GLU A 278 10.95 -23.42 -3.30
N ILE A 279 10.31 -24.55 -3.00
CA ILE A 279 8.95 -24.63 -2.50
C ILE A 279 8.98 -24.96 -1.01
N ALA A 280 8.01 -24.40 -0.27
CA ALA A 280 7.62 -24.87 1.04
C ALA A 280 6.10 -25.01 1.13
N ASN A 281 5.62 -25.91 1.98
CA ASN A 281 4.20 -26.18 2.16
C ASN A 281 3.51 -25.10 3.01
N ASN A 282 4.27 -24.39 3.84
CA ASN A 282 3.77 -23.35 4.74
C ASN A 282 4.91 -22.39 5.15
N PHE A 283 4.53 -21.35 5.89
CA PHE A 283 5.45 -20.35 6.40
C PHE A 283 6.56 -20.94 7.29
N ASP A 284 6.23 -21.87 8.19
CA ASP A 284 7.19 -22.44 9.12
C ASP A 284 8.27 -23.28 8.41
N GLU A 285 7.88 -24.04 7.40
CA GLU A 285 8.82 -24.77 6.55
C GLU A 285 9.70 -23.78 5.74
N ALA A 286 9.10 -22.71 5.23
CA ALA A 286 9.85 -21.69 4.49
C ALA A 286 10.93 -21.02 5.36
N ILE A 287 10.60 -20.69 6.61
CA ILE A 287 11.56 -20.17 7.59
C ILE A 287 12.69 -21.16 7.81
N ARG A 288 12.40 -22.45 8.07
CA ARG A 288 13.43 -23.50 8.26
C ARG A 288 14.38 -23.64 7.07
N LYS A 289 13.89 -23.46 5.83
CA LYS A 289 14.71 -23.54 4.62
C LYS A 289 15.62 -22.30 4.39
N ILE A 290 15.32 -21.17 5.05
CA ILE A 290 16.08 -19.93 4.93
C ILE A 290 16.97 -19.71 6.16
N SER A 291 16.46 -20.01 7.36
CA SER A 291 17.08 -19.64 8.62
C SER A 291 18.45 -20.28 8.80
N SER A 292 19.42 -19.48 9.24
CA SER A 292 20.76 -19.91 9.59
C SER A 292 21.43 -18.81 10.43
N GLN A 293 22.58 -19.09 11.03
CA GLN A 293 23.30 -18.13 11.89
C GLN A 293 23.78 -16.85 11.17
N ASN A 294 23.80 -16.85 9.83
CA ASN A 294 24.28 -15.74 9.03
C ASN A 294 23.30 -14.55 9.05
N LYS A 295 23.86 -13.35 9.10
CA LYS A 295 23.09 -12.11 9.03
C LYS A 295 22.31 -12.02 7.71
N LYS A 296 20.99 -11.81 7.79
CA LYS A 296 20.11 -11.66 6.63
C LYS A 296 18.80 -10.95 6.94
N LEU A 297 18.12 -10.51 5.89
CA LEU A 297 16.76 -10.02 5.92
C LEU A 297 15.84 -11.00 5.17
N ILE A 298 14.83 -11.50 5.84
CA ILE A 298 13.77 -12.34 5.27
C ILE A 298 12.57 -11.44 5.00
N ILE A 299 12.02 -11.47 3.80
CA ILE A 299 10.88 -10.65 3.40
C ILE A 299 9.70 -11.56 3.02
N CYS A 300 8.58 -11.45 3.72
CA CYS A 300 7.33 -12.09 3.34
C CYS A 300 6.53 -11.09 2.51
N LEU A 301 6.14 -11.45 1.28
CA LEU A 301 5.53 -10.53 0.32
C LEU A 301 4.54 -11.23 -0.63
N GLY A 302 3.75 -10.44 -1.35
CA GLY A 302 2.87 -10.89 -2.43
C GLY A 302 1.38 -10.94 -2.06
N SER A 303 1.00 -10.84 -0.78
CA SER A 303 -0.41 -10.85 -0.38
C SER A 303 -0.63 -10.35 1.04
N LEU A 304 -1.65 -9.49 1.23
CA LEU A 304 -2.13 -9.11 2.56
C LEU A 304 -2.76 -10.28 3.32
N TYR A 305 -3.44 -11.19 2.62
CA TYR A 305 -3.98 -12.41 3.24
C TYR A 305 -2.87 -13.26 3.86
N ASN A 306 -1.76 -13.43 3.12
CA ASN A 306 -0.60 -14.16 3.65
C ASN A 306 0.01 -13.46 4.87
N VAL A 307 0.14 -12.14 4.81
CA VAL A 307 0.64 -11.33 5.94
C VAL A 307 -0.28 -11.47 7.16
N GLY A 308 -1.60 -11.40 6.98
CA GLY A 308 -2.58 -11.61 8.05
C GLY A 308 -2.43 -12.99 8.70
N ASN A 309 -2.35 -14.06 7.88
CA ASN A 309 -2.12 -15.42 8.37
C ASN A 309 -0.81 -15.55 9.17
N ILE A 310 0.25 -14.90 8.72
CA ILE A 310 1.54 -14.90 9.43
C ILE A 310 1.43 -14.14 10.76
N LEU A 311 0.80 -12.97 10.78
CA LEU A 311 0.61 -12.16 11.99
C LEU A 311 -0.24 -12.88 13.04
N ASN A 312 -1.27 -13.63 12.63
CA ASN A 312 -2.09 -14.43 13.53
C ASN A 312 -1.30 -15.57 14.23
N LYS A 313 -0.13 -15.94 13.71
CA LYS A 313 0.78 -16.92 14.33
C LYS A 313 1.82 -16.28 15.26
N ASN A 314 1.89 -14.96 15.32
CA ASN A 314 2.89 -14.22 16.11
C ASN A 314 2.40 -13.98 17.53
#